data_5dfd24a7e31e95a3fb19596e55ac7054
#
_entry.id   5dfd24a7e31e95a3fb19596e55ac7054
#
_cell.length_a   1.000
_cell.length_b   1.000
_cell.length_c   1.000
_cell.angle_alpha   90.00
_cell.angle_beta   90.00
_cell.angle_gamma   90.00
#
_symmetry.space_group_name_H-M   'P 1'
#
loop_
_entity.id
_entity.type
_entity.pdbx_description
1 polymer ?
#
loop_
_entity_poly.entity_id
_entity_poly.type
_entity_poly.pdbx_seq_one_letter_code
_entity_poly.pdbx_strand_id
1 'polypeptide(L)'
;MLPGSEELMGWVIGDHGFSMVLSPQVPNRIAANLVPWLECWLATQGLALPQVETWAIHPGGPRILRAVLKSAGLQLQPAQNDLSAEVLRQFGNMSSATILFILERLRATACRGPCLALGFGPGLTVEAALLMQR
;
A
#
# COMPACT_ATOMS: atom_id res chain seq x y z
N MET A 1 -2.61 -12.55 2.18
CA MET A 1 -1.33 -12.94 1.55
C MET A 1 -1.57 -13.13 0.06
N LEU A 2 -0.70 -12.59 -0.78
CA LEU A 2 -0.80 -12.82 -2.23
C LEU A 2 -0.34 -14.24 -2.58
N PRO A 3 -0.96 -14.93 -3.54
CA PRO A 3 -0.61 -16.31 -3.87
C PRO A 3 0.85 -16.48 -4.30
N GLY A 4 1.54 -17.49 -3.76
CA GLY A 4 2.93 -17.83 -4.10
C GLY A 4 3.95 -16.73 -3.75
N SER A 5 3.71 -16.02 -2.65
CA SER A 5 4.57 -14.91 -2.21
C SER A 5 5.10 -15.05 -0.78
N GLU A 6 4.90 -16.19 -0.16
CA GLU A 6 5.17 -16.46 1.25
C GLU A 6 6.61 -16.14 1.64
N GLU A 7 7.56 -16.46 0.76
CA GLU A 7 9.00 -16.27 1.00
C GLU A 7 9.56 -14.96 0.44
N LEU A 8 8.72 -14.15 -0.24
CA LEU A 8 9.21 -12.97 -0.94
C LEU A 8 9.48 -11.78 -0.01
N MET A 9 8.86 -11.77 1.17
CA MET A 9 9.03 -10.73 2.17
C MET A 9 8.99 -11.36 3.57
N GLY A 10 10.01 -11.14 4.36
CA GLY A 10 10.09 -11.75 5.69
C GLY A 10 11.19 -11.16 6.56
N TRP A 11 11.35 -11.76 7.72
CA TRP A 11 12.40 -11.42 8.68
C TRP A 11 13.19 -12.66 9.04
N VAL A 12 14.50 -12.51 9.10
CA VAL A 12 15.40 -13.52 9.66
C VAL A 12 15.91 -13.00 10.99
N ILE A 13 15.75 -13.80 12.03
CA ILE A 13 16.25 -13.50 13.36
C ILE A 13 17.70 -13.98 13.43
N GLY A 14 18.62 -13.08 13.69
CA GLY A 14 20.05 -13.35 13.88
C GLY A 14 20.54 -12.89 15.24
N ASP A 15 21.80 -13.15 15.53
CA ASP A 15 22.43 -12.84 16.84
C ASP A 15 22.45 -11.32 17.14
N HIS A 16 22.34 -10.48 16.12
CA HIS A 16 22.41 -9.02 16.24
C HIS A 16 21.07 -8.32 15.91
N GLY A 17 19.96 -9.06 15.82
CA GLY A 17 18.63 -8.52 15.56
C GLY A 17 17.94 -9.13 14.35
N PHE A 18 17.02 -8.35 13.77
CA PHE A 18 16.18 -8.78 12.65
C PHE A 18 16.75 -8.27 11.33
N SER A 19 16.95 -9.18 10.37
CA SER A 19 17.30 -8.82 8.99
C SER A 19 16.08 -8.99 8.09
N MET A 20 15.73 -7.96 7.34
CA MET A 20 14.62 -8.02 6.39
C MET A 20 15.05 -8.76 5.12
N VAL A 21 14.25 -9.73 4.73
CA VAL A 21 14.30 -10.36 3.41
C VAL A 21 13.27 -9.68 2.53
N LEU A 22 13.69 -9.10 1.42
CA LEU A 22 12.82 -8.45 0.44
C LEU A 22 13.25 -8.86 -0.97
N SER A 23 12.49 -9.75 -1.57
CA SER A 23 12.75 -10.21 -2.94
C SER A 23 12.55 -9.09 -3.95
N PRO A 24 13.42 -8.99 -4.98
CA PRO A 24 13.20 -8.10 -6.13
C PRO A 24 11.89 -8.37 -6.89
N GLN A 25 11.27 -9.53 -6.69
CA GLN A 25 10.01 -9.92 -7.32
C GLN A 25 8.77 -9.28 -6.67
N VAL A 26 8.87 -8.77 -5.44
CA VAL A 26 7.74 -8.17 -4.71
C VAL A 26 6.96 -7.13 -5.52
N PRO A 27 7.60 -6.14 -6.19
CA PRO A 27 6.87 -5.18 -7.00
C PRO A 27 6.04 -5.82 -8.12
N ASN A 28 6.58 -6.84 -8.79
CA ASN A 28 5.87 -7.53 -9.87
C ASN A 28 4.68 -8.34 -9.35
N ARG A 29 4.81 -8.96 -8.18
CA ARG A 29 3.71 -9.68 -7.53
C ARG A 29 2.59 -8.75 -7.11
N ILE A 30 2.92 -7.58 -6.56
CA ILE A 30 1.93 -6.54 -6.25
C ILE A 30 1.21 -6.12 -7.53
N ALA A 31 1.95 -5.73 -8.58
CA ALA A 31 1.36 -5.26 -9.82
C ALA A 31 0.41 -6.27 -10.49
N ALA A 32 0.70 -7.56 -10.37
CA ALA A 32 -0.10 -8.63 -10.98
C ALA A 32 -1.35 -9.01 -10.19
N ASN A 33 -1.34 -8.86 -8.85
CA ASN A 33 -2.38 -9.46 -8.00
C ASN A 33 -3.18 -8.45 -7.18
N LEU A 34 -2.73 -7.19 -7.08
CA LEU A 34 -3.35 -6.20 -6.20
C LEU A 34 -4.79 -5.88 -6.60
N VAL A 35 -5.04 -5.63 -7.88
CA VAL A 35 -6.36 -5.18 -8.35
C VAL A 35 -7.43 -6.27 -8.18
N PRO A 36 -7.24 -7.52 -8.62
CA PRO A 36 -8.22 -8.57 -8.38
C PRO A 36 -8.53 -8.77 -6.88
N TRP A 37 -7.51 -8.65 -6.04
CA TRP A 37 -7.69 -8.75 -4.60
C TRP A 37 -8.50 -7.56 -4.05
N LEU A 38 -8.19 -6.32 -4.47
CA LEU A 38 -8.91 -5.12 -4.07
C LEU A 38 -10.37 -5.13 -4.51
N GLU A 39 -10.66 -5.51 -5.74
CA GLU A 39 -12.03 -5.60 -6.26
C GLU A 39 -12.86 -6.57 -5.44
N CYS A 40 -12.32 -7.76 -5.16
CA CYS A 40 -12.99 -8.75 -4.32
C CYS A 40 -13.25 -8.21 -2.91
N TRP A 41 -12.25 -7.56 -2.29
CA TRP A 41 -12.39 -7.01 -0.94
C TRP A 41 -13.36 -5.82 -0.89
N LEU A 42 -13.27 -4.86 -1.82
CA LEU A 42 -14.16 -3.69 -1.89
C LEU A 42 -15.62 -4.10 -2.13
N ALA A 43 -15.85 -5.14 -2.92
CA ALA A 43 -17.20 -5.67 -3.13
C ALA A 43 -17.85 -6.11 -1.80
N THR A 44 -17.07 -6.65 -0.85
CA THR A 44 -17.59 -6.98 0.50
C THR A 44 -17.97 -5.74 1.31
N GLN A 45 -17.42 -4.58 0.96
CA GLN A 45 -17.73 -3.28 1.58
C GLN A 45 -18.84 -2.50 0.83
N GLY A 46 -19.41 -3.10 -0.23
CA GLY A 46 -20.41 -2.45 -1.07
C GLY A 46 -19.86 -1.35 -1.98
N LEU A 47 -18.56 -1.37 -2.27
CA LEU A 47 -17.87 -0.38 -3.09
C LEU A 47 -17.22 -1.03 -4.31
N ALA A 48 -17.10 -0.25 -5.37
CA ALA A 48 -16.28 -0.57 -6.53
C ALA A 48 -14.99 0.26 -6.53
N LEU A 49 -13.93 -0.25 -7.14
CA LEU A 49 -12.61 0.38 -7.17
C LEU A 49 -12.65 1.85 -7.68
N PRO A 50 -13.42 2.22 -8.72
CA PRO A 50 -13.51 3.60 -9.18
C PRO A 50 -14.14 4.59 -8.17
N GLN A 51 -14.81 4.09 -7.13
CA GLN A 51 -15.41 4.93 -6.08
C GLN A 51 -14.41 5.33 -4.99
N VAL A 52 -13.21 4.75 -5.01
CA VAL A 52 -12.13 5.14 -4.09
C VAL A 52 -11.47 6.42 -4.59
N GLU A 53 -11.72 7.52 -3.89
CA GLU A 53 -11.23 8.84 -4.29
C GLU A 53 -9.81 9.12 -3.81
N THR A 54 -9.46 8.58 -2.64
CA THR A 54 -8.21 8.91 -1.96
C THR A 54 -7.46 7.66 -1.57
N TRP A 55 -6.13 7.73 -1.65
CA TRP A 55 -5.24 6.59 -1.40
C TRP A 55 -4.15 6.95 -0.40
N ALA A 56 -4.03 6.16 0.65
CA ALA A 56 -2.92 6.17 1.59
C ALA A 56 -2.12 4.88 1.41
N ILE A 57 -1.05 4.92 0.62
CA ILE A 57 -0.27 3.72 0.29
C ILE A 57 1.00 3.70 1.14
N HIS A 58 1.17 2.67 1.97
CA HIS A 58 2.41 2.49 2.72
C HIS A 58 3.59 2.36 1.76
N PRO A 59 4.56 3.29 1.80
CA PRO A 59 5.67 3.28 0.88
C PRO A 59 6.80 2.40 1.43
N GLY A 60 6.72 1.09 1.26
CA GLY A 60 7.84 0.18 1.57
C GLY A 60 9.13 0.54 0.84
N GLY A 61 9.03 1.33 -0.22
CA GLY A 61 10.09 1.93 -1.03
C GLY A 61 9.53 2.47 -2.35
N PRO A 62 10.32 3.23 -3.15
CA PRO A 62 9.84 3.82 -4.40
C PRO A 62 9.35 2.78 -5.42
N ARG A 63 9.88 1.56 -5.37
CA ARG A 63 9.46 0.46 -6.25
C ARG A 63 8.07 -0.05 -5.91
N ILE A 64 7.69 -0.05 -4.62
CA ILE A 64 6.36 -0.47 -4.15
C ILE A 64 5.32 0.52 -4.64
N LEU A 65 5.52 1.82 -4.43
CA LEU A 65 4.60 2.84 -4.94
C LEU A 65 4.40 2.74 -6.46
N ARG A 66 5.49 2.57 -7.21
CA ARG A 66 5.41 2.37 -8.66
C ARG A 66 4.69 1.09 -9.05
N ALA A 67 4.82 0.01 -8.27
CA ALA A 67 4.12 -1.24 -8.51
C ALA A 67 2.61 -1.09 -8.35
N VAL A 68 2.17 -0.37 -7.32
CA VAL A 68 0.75 -0.07 -7.11
C VAL A 68 0.21 0.76 -8.29
N LEU A 69 0.88 1.83 -8.69
CA LEU A 69 0.49 2.66 -9.84
C LEU A 69 0.42 1.87 -11.16
N LYS A 70 1.26 0.85 -11.31
CA LYS A 70 1.32 0.00 -12.50
C LYS A 70 0.41 -1.22 -12.45
N SER A 71 -0.31 -1.43 -11.36
CA SER A 71 -1.22 -2.57 -11.24
C SER A 71 -2.28 -2.50 -12.33
N ALA A 72 -2.45 -3.61 -13.06
CA ALA A 72 -3.35 -3.68 -14.21
C ALA A 72 -4.80 -3.39 -13.76
N GLY A 73 -5.43 -2.42 -14.39
CA GLY A 73 -6.80 -1.99 -14.06
C GLY A 73 -6.87 -0.88 -13.01
N LEU A 74 -5.79 -0.58 -12.29
CA LEU A 74 -5.76 0.51 -11.35
C LEU A 74 -5.37 1.81 -12.06
N GLN A 75 -6.34 2.66 -12.34
CA GLN A 75 -6.13 3.92 -13.05
C GLN A 75 -5.86 5.07 -12.07
N LEU A 76 -4.92 4.88 -11.14
CA LEU A 76 -4.51 5.93 -10.23
C LEU A 76 -3.80 7.06 -10.99
N GLN A 77 -4.27 8.28 -10.77
CA GLN A 77 -3.51 9.45 -11.17
C GLN A 77 -2.27 9.61 -10.29
N PRO A 78 -1.14 10.08 -10.83
CA PRO A 78 0.07 10.30 -10.03
C PRO A 78 -0.21 11.11 -8.75
N ALA A 79 -1.03 12.14 -8.82
CA ALA A 79 -1.41 12.98 -7.68
C ALA A 79 -2.03 12.19 -6.51
N GLN A 80 -2.72 11.08 -6.77
CA GLN A 80 -3.30 10.24 -5.72
C GLN A 80 -2.24 9.48 -4.90
N ASN A 81 -1.00 9.43 -5.37
CA ASN A 81 0.13 8.81 -4.69
C ASN A 81 1.13 9.83 -4.13
N ASP A 82 0.95 11.12 -4.41
CA ASP A 82 1.96 12.16 -4.11
C ASP A 82 2.25 12.26 -2.61
N LEU A 83 1.24 12.19 -1.75
CA LEU A 83 1.44 12.27 -0.30
C LEU A 83 2.25 11.09 0.23
N SER A 84 2.00 9.88 -0.27
CA SER A 84 2.79 8.69 0.09
C SER A 84 4.25 8.82 -0.35
N ALA A 85 4.46 9.33 -1.56
CA ALA A 85 5.81 9.58 -2.09
C ALA A 85 6.52 10.71 -1.33
N GLU A 86 5.79 11.76 -0.95
CA GLU A 86 6.34 12.87 -0.17
C GLU A 86 6.76 12.44 1.23
N VAL A 87 5.93 11.67 1.94
CA VAL A 87 6.27 11.13 3.26
C VAL A 87 7.53 10.26 3.16
N LEU A 88 7.60 9.39 2.16
CA LEU A 88 8.79 8.57 1.92
C LEU A 88 10.05 9.43 1.67
N ARG A 89 9.93 10.51 0.90
CA ARG A 89 11.04 11.42 0.59
C ARG A 89 11.53 12.18 1.83
N GLN A 90 10.61 12.60 2.70
CA GLN A 90 10.93 13.43 3.87
C GLN A 90 11.44 12.61 5.07
N PHE A 91 10.85 11.47 5.32
CA PHE A 91 11.08 10.69 6.55
C PHE A 91 11.65 9.29 6.29
N GLY A 92 11.71 8.84 5.04
CA GLY A 92 12.05 7.48 4.71
C GLY A 92 10.91 6.50 5.05
N ASN A 93 11.24 5.21 5.04
CA ASN A 93 10.31 4.17 5.49
C ASN A 93 10.46 3.97 7.01
N MET A 94 9.46 4.40 7.76
CA MET A 94 9.38 4.28 9.22
C MET A 94 8.58 3.02 9.64
N SER A 95 8.56 1.98 8.79
CA SER A 95 7.76 0.78 9.01
C SER A 95 6.26 1.10 9.15
N SER A 96 5.53 0.44 10.04
CA SER A 96 4.08 0.63 10.22
C SER A 96 3.67 2.06 10.56
N ALA A 97 4.53 2.86 11.19
CA ALA A 97 4.22 4.25 11.52
C ALA A 97 4.03 5.14 10.28
N THR A 98 4.66 4.81 9.16
CA THR A 98 4.63 5.63 7.94
C THR A 98 3.21 5.91 7.47
N ILE A 99 2.30 4.93 7.56
CA ILE A 99 0.92 5.09 7.12
C ILE A 99 0.17 6.17 7.92
N LEU A 100 0.48 6.30 9.21
CA LEU A 100 -0.16 7.30 10.08
C LEU A 100 0.23 8.72 9.67
N PHE A 101 1.48 8.96 9.27
CA PHE A 101 1.92 10.26 8.74
C PHE A 101 1.24 10.60 7.42
N ILE A 102 0.99 9.61 6.57
CA ILE A 102 0.24 9.82 5.33
C ILE A 102 -1.21 10.19 5.65
N LEU A 103 -1.86 9.45 6.55
CA LEU A 103 -3.25 9.70 6.95
C LEU A 103 -3.42 11.07 7.62
N GLU A 104 -2.47 11.50 8.45
CA GLU A 104 -2.48 12.83 9.05
C GLU A 104 -2.48 13.93 7.98
N ARG A 105 -1.62 13.80 6.98
CA ARG A 105 -1.57 14.76 5.87
C ARG A 105 -2.82 14.75 5.02
N LEU A 106 -3.38 13.57 4.78
CA LEU A 106 -4.65 13.44 4.08
C LEU A 106 -5.79 14.17 4.82
N ARG A 107 -5.82 14.11 6.16
CA ARG A 107 -6.79 14.87 6.97
C ARG A 107 -6.68 16.39 6.79
N ALA A 108 -5.49 16.89 6.52
CA ALA A 108 -5.26 18.31 6.26
C ALA A 108 -5.67 18.74 4.84
N THR A 109 -5.93 17.79 3.95
CA THR A 109 -6.42 18.05 2.59
C THR A 109 -7.95 18.06 2.58
N ALA A 110 -8.55 18.80 1.66
CA ALA A 110 -10.01 18.84 1.48
C ALA A 110 -10.54 17.57 0.75
N CYS A 111 -9.86 16.44 0.86
CA CYS A 111 -10.29 15.18 0.26
C CYS A 111 -11.64 14.77 0.84
N ARG A 112 -12.59 14.51 -0.04
CA ARG A 112 -13.93 14.01 0.31
C ARG A 112 -14.08 12.60 -0.27
N GLY A 113 -14.89 11.78 0.39
CA GLY A 113 -15.17 10.43 -0.10
C GLY A 113 -14.30 9.32 0.52
N PRO A 114 -14.45 8.08 0.02
CA PRO A 114 -13.74 6.92 0.56
C PRO A 114 -12.23 7.04 0.37
N CYS A 115 -11.48 6.86 1.46
CA CYS A 115 -10.03 6.75 1.43
C CYS A 115 -9.62 5.29 1.68
N LEU A 116 -8.81 4.73 0.79
CA LEU A 116 -8.26 3.39 0.93
C LEU A 116 -6.82 3.47 1.43
N ALA A 117 -6.58 2.96 2.63
CA ALA A 117 -5.24 2.76 3.15
C ALA A 117 -4.74 1.36 2.80
N LEU A 118 -3.52 1.25 2.29
CA LEU A 118 -2.87 0.00 1.91
C LEU A 118 -1.53 -0.18 2.64
N GLY A 119 -1.32 -1.37 3.20
CA GLY A 119 -0.06 -1.82 3.77
C GLY A 119 0.41 -3.14 3.15
N PHE A 120 1.73 -3.36 3.21
CA PHE A 120 2.38 -4.59 2.72
C PHE A 120 3.28 -5.12 3.83
N GLY A 121 3.13 -6.39 4.17
CA GLY A 121 3.83 -7.03 5.26
C GLY A 121 4.48 -8.38 4.90
N PRO A 122 5.11 -9.06 5.89
CA PRO A 122 5.75 -10.35 5.69
C PRO A 122 4.82 -11.39 5.05
N GLY A 123 5.40 -12.30 4.26
CA GLY A 123 4.64 -13.22 3.41
C GLY A 123 3.94 -12.52 2.25
N LEU A 124 4.33 -11.27 1.96
CA LEU A 124 3.64 -10.35 1.07
C LEU A 124 2.13 -10.32 1.35
N THR A 125 1.79 -10.11 2.62
CA THR A 125 0.42 -9.83 3.01
C THR A 125 0.03 -8.44 2.52
N VAL A 126 -1.19 -8.30 2.04
CA VAL A 126 -1.81 -7.02 1.72
C VAL A 126 -2.88 -6.75 2.76
N GLU A 127 -2.74 -5.63 3.44
CA GLU A 127 -3.73 -5.14 4.39
C GLU A 127 -4.38 -3.87 3.83
N ALA A 128 -5.70 -3.81 3.94
CA ALA A 128 -6.47 -2.65 3.51
C ALA A 128 -7.40 -2.16 4.61
N ALA A 129 -7.55 -0.85 4.70
CA ALA A 129 -8.55 -0.22 5.55
C ALA A 129 -9.30 0.84 4.73
N LEU A 130 -10.63 0.81 4.83
CA LEU A 130 -11.50 1.81 4.23
C LEU A 130 -11.86 2.85 5.30
N LEU A 131 -11.50 4.10 5.02
CA LEU A 131 -11.75 5.22 5.90
C LEU A 131 -12.81 6.12 5.25
N MET A 132 -13.89 6.37 5.98
CA MET A 132 -14.95 7.27 5.55
C MET A 132 -14.80 8.60 6.29
N GLN A 133 -14.64 9.70 5.57
CA GLN A 133 -14.76 11.02 6.18
C GLN A 133 -16.23 11.30 6.48
N ARG A 134 -16.48 11.70 7.71
CA ARG A 134 -17.79 12.18 8.17
C ARG A 134 -17.88 13.70 8.00
#